data_ccd9367da85b13e0eee2349ccdc08510
#
_entry.id   ccd9367da85b13e0eee2349ccdc08510
#
_cell.length_a   1.000
_cell.length_b   1.000
_cell.length_c   1.000
_cell.angle_alpha   90.00
_cell.angle_beta   90.00
_cell.angle_gamma   90.00
#
_symmetry.space_group_name_H-M   'P 1'
#
loop_
_entity.id
_entity.type
_entity.pdbx_description
1 polymer ?
#
loop_
_entity_poly.entity_id
_entity_poly.type
_entity_poly.pdbx_seq_one_letter_code
_entity_poly.pdbx_strand_id
1 'polypeptide(L)'
;MKLQFKYQKFQADAAKAVADVFDGQPYLAPSYMTGEISGKNSSSEERKGTFSGWSNQKIVPELSDERILDNLRKIQKANQIPVSSKLEGRENGYHLTVEMETGVGKTYTYIKTIYELNKRYGWSKFLVVVPSIAIRE
;
A
#
# COMPACT_ATOMS: atom_id res chain seq x y z
N MET A 1 32.10 -8.60 9.12
CA MET A 1 30.95 -9.53 9.05
C MET A 1 30.09 -9.17 7.84
N LYS A 2 29.98 -10.03 6.82
CA LYS A 2 29.10 -9.78 5.67
C LYS A 2 27.71 -10.30 6.04
N LEU A 3 26.73 -9.41 6.20
CA LEU A 3 25.33 -9.79 6.33
C LEU A 3 24.87 -10.40 5.01
N GLN A 4 24.59 -11.69 4.99
CA GLN A 4 23.98 -12.37 3.86
C GLN A 4 22.48 -12.52 4.12
N PHE A 5 21.67 -11.74 3.40
CA PHE A 5 20.23 -11.92 3.42
C PHE A 5 19.86 -13.17 2.62
N LYS A 6 19.34 -14.18 3.30
CA LYS A 6 18.84 -15.37 2.66
C LYS A 6 17.44 -15.08 2.10
N TYR A 7 17.25 -15.30 0.81
CA TYR A 7 15.93 -15.20 0.19
C TYR A 7 14.93 -16.12 0.88
N GLN A 8 13.81 -15.55 1.31
CA GLN A 8 12.70 -16.29 1.91
C GLN A 8 11.48 -16.20 1.00
N LYS A 9 11.03 -17.36 0.52
CA LYS A 9 9.92 -17.45 -0.43
C LYS A 9 8.64 -16.81 0.11
N PHE A 10 8.28 -17.09 1.37
CA PHE A 10 7.06 -16.56 1.99
C PHE A 10 7.02 -15.03 2.07
N GLN A 11 8.18 -14.37 2.26
CA GLN A 11 8.27 -12.91 2.24
C GLN A 11 8.02 -12.33 0.83
N ALA A 12 8.53 -13.02 -0.18
CA ALA A 12 8.29 -12.64 -1.57
C ALA A 12 6.83 -12.90 -1.96
N ASP A 13 6.26 -14.01 -1.53
CA ASP A 13 4.86 -14.36 -1.77
C ASP A 13 3.91 -13.35 -1.09
N ALA A 14 4.20 -12.92 0.15
CA ALA A 14 3.42 -11.90 0.84
C ALA A 14 3.46 -10.55 0.12
N ALA A 15 4.64 -10.09 -0.28
CA ALA A 15 4.78 -8.84 -1.04
C ALA A 15 4.06 -8.92 -2.40
N LYS A 16 4.19 -10.06 -3.09
CA LYS A 16 3.48 -10.32 -4.34
C LYS A 16 1.97 -10.32 -4.15
N ALA A 17 1.47 -10.97 -3.11
CA ALA A 17 0.04 -11.04 -2.80
C ALA A 17 -0.57 -9.64 -2.65
N VAL A 18 0.08 -8.74 -1.92
CA VAL A 18 -0.39 -7.34 -1.79
C VAL A 18 -0.42 -6.63 -3.14
N ALA A 19 0.62 -6.81 -3.96
CA ALA A 19 0.67 -6.19 -5.28
C ALA A 19 -0.40 -6.77 -6.22
N ASP A 20 -0.64 -8.08 -6.18
CA ASP A 20 -1.63 -8.76 -7.03
C ASP A 20 -3.08 -8.34 -6.75
N VAL A 21 -3.39 -7.75 -5.57
CA VAL A 21 -4.71 -7.16 -5.31
C VAL A 21 -5.06 -6.10 -6.34
N PHE A 22 -4.07 -5.34 -6.78
CA PHE A 22 -4.22 -4.25 -7.75
C PHE A 22 -3.92 -4.69 -9.19
N ASP A 23 -4.00 -5.99 -9.46
CA ASP A 23 -3.81 -6.50 -10.82
C ASP A 23 -4.87 -5.94 -11.77
N GLY A 24 -4.40 -5.33 -12.86
CA GLY A 24 -5.20 -4.52 -13.79
C GLY A 24 -4.92 -3.01 -13.68
N GLN A 25 -4.20 -2.56 -12.65
CA GLN A 25 -3.67 -1.21 -12.59
C GLN A 25 -2.47 -1.09 -13.54
N PRO A 26 -2.47 -0.16 -14.52
CA PRO A 26 -1.32 0.09 -15.36
C PRO A 26 -0.20 0.80 -14.59
N TYR A 27 1.02 0.69 -15.10
CA TYR A 27 2.11 1.54 -14.62
C TYR A 27 1.85 2.99 -15.02
N LEU A 28 1.76 3.87 -14.03
CA LEU A 28 1.58 5.31 -14.23
C LEU A 28 2.64 6.06 -13.41
N ALA A 29 3.49 6.81 -14.08
CA ALA A 29 4.51 7.60 -13.40
C ALA A 29 3.86 8.63 -12.45
N PRO A 30 4.48 8.89 -11.28
CA PRO A 30 4.00 9.92 -10.37
C PRO A 30 3.93 11.28 -11.07
N SER A 31 2.91 12.08 -10.76
CA SER A 31 2.77 13.43 -11.27
C SER A 31 3.25 14.46 -10.24
N TYR A 32 3.86 15.54 -10.73
CA TYR A 32 4.18 16.69 -9.89
C TYR A 32 2.94 17.58 -9.77
N MET A 33 2.51 17.81 -8.54
CA MET A 33 1.35 18.64 -8.27
C MET A 33 1.74 19.84 -7.43
N THR A 34 1.15 20.99 -7.78
CA THR A 34 1.14 22.18 -6.96
C THR A 34 -0.31 22.51 -6.60
N GLY A 35 -0.58 22.87 -5.37
CA GLY A 35 -1.93 23.20 -4.94
C GLY A 35 -1.94 24.13 -3.74
N GLU A 36 -3.08 24.74 -3.52
CA GLU A 36 -3.36 25.53 -2.32
C GLU A 36 -4.11 24.63 -1.33
N ILE A 37 -3.65 24.62 -0.07
CA ILE A 37 -4.37 23.98 1.02
C ILE A 37 -5.19 25.05 1.71
N SER A 38 -6.50 24.94 1.62
CA SER A 38 -7.44 25.75 2.39
C SER A 38 -8.05 24.86 3.46
N GLY A 39 -7.65 25.05 4.72
CA GLY A 39 -8.17 24.30 5.86
C GLY A 39 -8.88 25.22 6.83
N LYS A 40 -10.13 24.92 7.20
CA LYS A 40 -10.81 25.55 8.33
C LYS A 40 -10.51 24.75 9.59
N ASN A 41 -9.79 25.35 10.53
CA ASN A 41 -9.73 24.82 11.89
C ASN A 41 -10.89 25.36 12.71
N SER A 42 -11.28 24.60 13.74
CA SER A 42 -12.35 24.94 14.70
C SER A 42 -12.18 26.27 15.45
N SER A 43 -11.11 27.00 15.21
CA SER A 43 -10.76 28.32 15.77
C SER A 43 -10.69 29.44 14.72
N SER A 44 -11.58 29.46 13.74
CA SER A 44 -11.81 30.57 12.77
C SER A 44 -10.59 31.20 12.07
N GLU A 45 -9.40 30.65 12.16
CA GLU A 45 -8.25 31.10 11.40
C GLU A 45 -8.09 30.27 10.13
N GLU A 46 -8.25 30.89 8.97
CA GLU A 46 -7.92 30.28 7.67
C GLU A 46 -6.41 30.17 7.53
N ARG A 47 -5.90 28.94 7.60
CA ARG A 47 -4.52 28.68 7.18
C ARG A 47 -4.50 28.41 5.68
N LYS A 48 -3.97 29.38 4.94
CA LYS A 48 -3.62 29.18 3.54
C LYS A 48 -2.20 28.66 3.47
N GLY A 49 -2.03 27.49 2.91
CA GLY A 49 -0.74 26.89 2.62
C GLY A 49 -0.66 26.47 1.17
N THR A 50 0.52 26.60 0.57
CA THR A 50 0.80 25.98 -0.73
C THR A 50 1.54 24.68 -0.50
N PHE A 51 1.17 23.62 -1.21
CA PHE A 51 1.98 22.42 -1.27
C PHE A 51 2.47 22.19 -2.70
N SER A 52 3.66 21.66 -2.82
CA SER A 52 4.16 21.20 -4.10
C SER A 52 4.90 19.87 -3.91
N GLY A 53 4.75 18.98 -4.84
CA GLY A 53 5.46 17.70 -4.76
C GLY A 53 4.90 16.64 -5.68
N TRP A 54 5.59 15.52 -5.70
CA TRP A 54 5.16 14.33 -6.45
C TRP A 54 4.00 13.66 -5.75
N SER A 55 3.05 13.16 -6.50
CA SER A 55 1.89 12.44 -5.99
C SER A 55 1.71 11.12 -6.75
N ASN A 56 1.26 10.10 -6.04
CA ASN A 56 0.88 8.84 -6.67
C ASN A 56 -0.33 9.05 -7.57
N GLN A 57 -0.34 8.36 -8.71
CA GLN A 57 -1.54 8.29 -9.53
C GLN A 57 -2.62 7.48 -8.84
N LYS A 58 -3.86 7.87 -9.06
CA LYS A 58 -5.02 7.15 -8.52
C LYS A 58 -5.19 5.80 -9.22
N ILE A 59 -5.91 4.91 -8.57
CA ILE A 59 -6.38 3.67 -9.18
C ILE A 59 -7.28 4.04 -10.36
N VAL A 60 -7.05 3.39 -11.51
CA VAL A 60 -7.82 3.67 -12.73
C VAL A 60 -9.27 3.19 -12.58
N PRO A 61 -10.25 3.87 -13.21
CA PRO A 61 -11.66 3.48 -13.09
C PRO A 61 -11.97 2.07 -13.59
N GLU A 62 -11.18 1.57 -14.52
CA GLU A 62 -11.29 0.21 -15.08
C GLU A 62 -10.99 -0.88 -14.03
N LEU A 63 -10.24 -0.54 -13.00
CA LEU A 63 -10.01 -1.40 -11.83
C LEU A 63 -11.08 -1.11 -10.78
N SER A 64 -12.32 -1.58 -11.06
CA SER A 64 -13.45 -1.39 -10.15
C SER A 64 -13.28 -2.13 -8.80
N ASP A 65 -14.07 -1.73 -7.81
CA ASP A 65 -14.10 -2.40 -6.51
C ASP A 65 -14.39 -3.90 -6.61
N GLU A 66 -15.29 -4.30 -7.52
CA GLU A 66 -15.60 -5.71 -7.75
C GLU A 66 -14.38 -6.46 -8.26
N ARG A 67 -13.62 -5.86 -9.16
CA ARG A 67 -12.41 -6.46 -9.70
C ARG A 67 -11.31 -6.58 -8.65
N ILE A 68 -11.14 -5.58 -7.81
CA ILE A 68 -10.23 -5.63 -6.65
C ILE A 68 -10.65 -6.74 -5.68
N LEU A 69 -11.94 -6.85 -5.38
CA LEU A 69 -12.46 -7.90 -4.53
C LEU A 69 -12.22 -9.30 -5.13
N ASP A 70 -12.42 -9.45 -6.43
CA ASP A 70 -12.15 -10.72 -7.12
C ASP A 70 -10.66 -11.09 -7.11
N ASN A 71 -9.79 -10.12 -7.30
CA ASN A 71 -8.33 -10.33 -7.15
C ASN A 71 -7.98 -10.77 -5.73
N LEU A 72 -8.52 -10.08 -4.72
CA LEU A 72 -8.34 -10.44 -3.32
C LEU A 72 -8.81 -11.88 -3.04
N ARG A 73 -10.01 -12.25 -3.53
CA ARG A 73 -10.55 -13.61 -3.37
C ARG A 73 -9.69 -14.68 -4.01
N LYS A 74 -9.12 -14.41 -5.19
CA LYS A 74 -8.16 -15.33 -5.84
C LYS A 74 -6.93 -15.57 -4.98
N ILE A 75 -6.38 -14.50 -4.40
CA ILE A 75 -5.22 -14.58 -3.49
C ILE A 75 -5.58 -15.36 -2.23
N GLN A 76 -6.73 -15.08 -1.62
CA GLN A 76 -7.21 -15.77 -0.43
C GLN A 76 -7.40 -17.26 -0.69
N LYS A 77 -8.02 -17.64 -1.80
CA LYS A 77 -8.17 -19.05 -2.20
C LYS A 77 -6.82 -19.74 -2.41
N ALA A 78 -5.87 -19.07 -3.08
CA ALA A 78 -4.54 -19.62 -3.32
C ALA A 78 -3.75 -19.86 -2.02
N ASN A 79 -4.02 -19.04 -0.98
CA ASN A 79 -3.40 -19.17 0.34
C ASN A 79 -4.25 -19.98 1.33
N GLN A 80 -5.36 -20.58 0.89
CA GLN A 80 -6.26 -21.40 1.71
C GLN A 80 -6.81 -20.68 2.95
N ILE A 81 -7.07 -19.38 2.83
CA ILE A 81 -7.70 -18.56 3.87
C ILE A 81 -9.15 -18.23 3.50
N PRO A 82 -10.01 -17.93 4.50
CA PRO A 82 -11.40 -17.58 4.26
C PRO A 82 -11.55 -16.42 3.27
N VAL A 83 -12.52 -16.53 2.38
CA VAL A 83 -12.76 -15.57 1.30
C VAL A 83 -13.60 -14.41 1.81
N SER A 84 -13.14 -13.18 1.58
CA SER A 84 -13.87 -11.97 1.95
C SER A 84 -15.16 -11.82 1.13
N SER A 85 -16.24 -11.45 1.82
CA SER A 85 -17.54 -11.15 1.16
C SER A 85 -17.56 -9.74 0.55
N LYS A 86 -16.82 -8.79 1.13
CA LYS A 86 -16.74 -7.38 0.74
C LYS A 86 -15.35 -6.81 0.96
N LEU A 87 -15.07 -5.67 0.33
CA LEU A 87 -13.90 -4.84 0.67
C LEU A 87 -14.21 -4.00 1.91
N GLU A 88 -13.23 -3.90 2.79
CA GLU A 88 -13.29 -3.02 3.95
C GLU A 88 -12.62 -1.68 3.64
N GLY A 89 -13.04 -0.61 4.32
CA GLY A 89 -12.43 0.70 4.24
C GLY A 89 -12.70 1.49 2.95
N ARG A 90 -13.77 1.17 2.21
CA ARG A 90 -14.09 1.77 0.90
C ARG A 90 -14.11 3.29 0.87
N GLU A 91 -14.65 3.97 1.89
CA GLU A 91 -14.78 5.43 1.92
C GLU A 91 -13.42 6.15 2.05
N ASN A 92 -12.44 5.52 2.71
CA ASN A 92 -11.12 6.07 2.98
C ASN A 92 -9.97 5.27 2.34
N GLY A 93 -10.27 4.45 1.36
CA GLY A 93 -9.34 3.52 0.73
C GLY A 93 -9.53 2.07 1.18
N TYR A 94 -8.72 1.17 0.66
CA TYR A 94 -8.84 -0.26 0.94
C TYR A 94 -8.04 -0.64 2.18
N HIS A 95 -8.67 -1.33 3.13
CA HIS A 95 -8.01 -1.92 4.27
C HIS A 95 -7.65 -3.37 3.98
N LEU A 96 -6.36 -3.63 3.82
CA LEU A 96 -5.84 -4.97 3.56
C LEU A 96 -4.96 -5.40 4.73
N THR A 97 -5.13 -6.63 5.19
CA THR A 97 -4.34 -7.21 6.28
C THR A 97 -3.44 -8.32 5.75
N VAL A 98 -2.17 -8.27 6.14
CA VAL A 98 -1.20 -9.34 5.90
C VAL A 98 -0.75 -9.87 7.25
N GLU A 99 -1.11 -11.11 7.56
CA GLU A 99 -0.72 -11.76 8.79
C GLU A 99 0.59 -12.50 8.61
N MET A 100 1.54 -12.25 9.50
CA MET A 100 2.84 -12.90 9.54
C MET A 100 3.23 -13.15 10.99
N GLU A 101 3.89 -14.26 11.26
CA GLU A 101 4.42 -14.59 12.58
C GLU A 101 5.46 -13.58 13.06
N THR A 102 5.70 -13.57 14.36
CA THR A 102 6.73 -12.72 14.96
C THR A 102 8.11 -13.22 14.57
N GLY A 103 9.03 -12.29 14.28
CA GLY A 103 10.43 -12.63 13.95
C GLY A 103 10.68 -13.10 12.51
N VAL A 104 9.66 -13.20 11.66
CA VAL A 104 9.82 -13.67 10.26
C VAL A 104 10.20 -12.56 9.26
N GLY A 105 10.51 -11.35 9.73
CA GLY A 105 10.98 -10.25 8.88
C GLY A 105 9.85 -9.40 8.27
N LYS A 106 8.84 -9.04 9.06
CA LYS A 106 7.75 -8.12 8.64
C LYS A 106 8.28 -6.83 8.02
N THR A 107 9.33 -6.24 8.63
CA THR A 107 9.97 -5.03 8.10
C THR A 107 10.50 -5.23 6.69
N TYR A 108 11.21 -6.30 6.44
CA TYR A 108 11.69 -6.64 5.10
C TYR A 108 10.52 -6.83 4.12
N THR A 109 9.44 -7.48 4.57
CA THR A 109 8.28 -7.75 3.73
C THR A 109 7.56 -6.47 3.30
N TYR A 110 7.30 -5.51 4.22
CA TYR A 110 6.64 -4.28 3.79
C TYR A 110 7.54 -3.41 2.92
N ILE A 111 8.86 -3.37 3.15
CA ILE A 111 9.79 -2.68 2.26
C ILE A 111 9.75 -3.31 0.86
N LYS A 112 9.79 -4.65 0.78
CA LYS A 112 9.69 -5.38 -0.48
C LYS A 112 8.35 -5.10 -1.19
N THR A 113 7.26 -5.02 -0.43
CA THR A 113 5.94 -4.65 -0.96
C THR A 113 5.96 -3.25 -1.60
N ILE A 114 6.58 -2.28 -0.93
CA ILE A 114 6.76 -0.92 -1.48
C ILE A 114 7.48 -0.97 -2.84
N TYR A 115 8.57 -1.72 -2.93
CA TYR A 115 9.30 -1.88 -4.19
C TYR A 115 8.47 -2.57 -5.29
N GLU A 116 7.71 -3.60 -4.95
CA GLU A 116 6.83 -4.28 -5.92
C GLU A 116 5.71 -3.34 -6.42
N LEU A 117 5.08 -2.57 -5.54
CA LEU A 117 4.06 -1.60 -5.90
C LEU A 117 4.63 -0.48 -6.77
N ASN A 118 5.83 0.02 -6.43
CA ASN A 118 6.52 1.02 -7.26
C ASN A 118 6.86 0.47 -8.65
N LYS A 119 7.43 -0.73 -8.70
CA LYS A 119 7.84 -1.38 -9.96
C LYS A 119 6.66 -1.65 -10.88
N ARG A 120 5.52 -2.11 -10.34
CA ARG A 120 4.35 -2.49 -11.14
C ARG A 120 3.46 -1.32 -11.50
N TYR A 121 3.25 -0.40 -10.57
CA TYR A 121 2.22 0.64 -10.68
C TYR A 121 2.75 2.07 -10.69
N GLY A 122 4.06 2.26 -10.43
CA GLY A 122 4.70 3.57 -10.40
C GLY A 122 4.47 4.34 -9.11
N TRP A 123 3.82 3.75 -8.12
CA TRP A 123 3.60 4.44 -6.83
C TRP A 123 4.92 4.66 -6.10
N SER A 124 5.17 5.90 -5.68
CA SER A 124 6.44 6.33 -5.11
C SER A 124 6.33 6.93 -3.70
N LYS A 125 5.12 7.26 -3.27
CA LYS A 125 4.88 7.81 -1.92
C LYS A 125 4.16 6.79 -1.06
N PHE A 126 4.77 6.48 0.08
CA PHE A 126 4.26 5.53 1.06
C PHE A 126 4.39 6.13 2.45
N LEU A 127 3.42 5.88 3.30
CA LEU A 127 3.44 6.25 4.71
C LEU A 127 3.53 4.97 5.54
N VAL A 128 4.60 4.84 6.31
CA VAL A 128 4.80 3.71 7.23
C VAL A 128 4.55 4.19 8.65
N VAL A 129 3.53 3.62 9.30
CA VAL A 129 3.18 3.94 10.69
C VAL A 129 3.54 2.75 11.56
N VAL A 130 4.35 3.00 12.59
CA VAL A 130 4.80 1.98 13.54
C VAL A 130 4.35 2.33 14.96
N PRO A 131 3.89 1.36 15.75
CA PRO A 131 3.28 1.61 17.06
C PRO A 131 4.29 1.95 18.16
N SER A 132 5.59 1.71 17.95
CA SER A 132 6.63 1.86 18.97
C SER A 132 7.90 2.49 18.41
N ILE A 133 8.58 3.27 19.24
CA ILE A 133 9.89 3.86 18.94
C ILE A 133 10.95 2.76 18.69
N ALA A 134 10.88 1.65 19.42
CA ALA A 134 11.80 0.51 19.26
C ALA A 134 11.76 -0.17 17.88
N ILE A 135 10.74 0.12 17.07
CA ILE A 135 10.62 -0.43 15.71
C ILE A 135 11.20 0.54 14.67
N ARG A 136 11.59 1.76 15.07
CA ARG A 136 12.16 2.78 14.18
C ARG A 136 13.66 2.65 13.95
N GLU A 137 14.38 1.89 14.80
CA GLU A 137 15.82 1.70 14.74
C GLU A 137 16.23 0.60 13.76
#